data_33697882245c9d2ff77805a53bc6b893
#
_entry.id   33697882245c9d2ff77805a53bc6b893
#
_cell.length_a   1.000
_cell.length_b   1.000
_cell.length_c   1.000
_cell.angle_alpha   90.00
_cell.angle_beta   90.00
_cell.angle_gamma   90.00
#
_symmetry.space_group_name_H-M   'P 1'
#
loop_
_entity.id
_entity.type
_entity.pdbx_description
1 polymer ?
#
loop_
_entity_poly.entity_id
_entity_poly.type
_entity_poly.pdbx_seq_one_letter_code
_entity_poly.pdbx_strand_id
1 'polypeptide(L)'
;MRKFRYKHEAEFSRAFVNHLRKRGWFVQRIESGTTGKGIPDVYAISPAGSAWWFELKRNHEETAYMLGQEFTIHWRPGQQAWLHEATVRKQNCATIACFDDVILFLRHGKIYKNNKVIPLKDADIVTSLSELI
;
A
#
# COMPACT_ATOMS: atom_id res chain seq x y z
N MET A 1 -3.42 -7.75 -22.01
CA MET A 1 -3.23 -6.95 -20.79
C MET A 1 -2.00 -7.43 -20.05
N ARG A 2 -1.15 -6.52 -19.62
CA ARG A 2 0.05 -6.86 -18.86
C ARG A 2 -0.33 -7.21 -17.41
N LYS A 3 0.15 -8.35 -16.91
CA LYS A 3 -0.10 -8.77 -15.53
C LYS A 3 1.20 -8.72 -14.73
N PHE A 4 1.10 -8.31 -13.48
CA PHE A 4 2.22 -8.37 -12.55
C PHE A 4 2.49 -9.82 -12.15
N ARG A 5 3.78 -10.19 -12.10
CA ARG A 5 4.21 -11.57 -11.82
C ARG A 5 4.60 -11.82 -10.37
N TYR A 6 4.12 -11.00 -9.46
CA TYR A 6 4.39 -11.21 -8.05
C TYR A 6 3.47 -12.32 -7.53
N LYS A 7 4.03 -13.46 -7.19
CA LYS A 7 3.25 -14.60 -6.69
C LYS A 7 2.73 -14.39 -5.27
N HIS A 8 3.50 -13.67 -4.46
CA HIS A 8 3.20 -13.47 -3.06
C HIS A 8 3.39 -12.02 -2.67
N GLU A 9 2.78 -11.64 -1.55
CA GLU A 9 2.95 -10.31 -0.97
C GLU A 9 4.43 -10.02 -0.69
N ALA A 10 5.21 -11.03 -0.26
CA ALA A 10 6.64 -10.88 -0.01
C ALA A 10 7.43 -10.51 -1.28
N GLU A 11 7.07 -11.06 -2.43
CA GLU A 11 7.72 -10.70 -3.71
C GLU A 11 7.40 -9.26 -4.11
N PHE A 12 6.14 -8.86 -3.96
CA PHE A 12 5.74 -7.49 -4.23
C PHE A 12 6.44 -6.53 -3.28
N SER A 13 6.48 -6.86 -1.99
CA SER A 13 7.17 -6.05 -0.99
C SER A 13 8.64 -5.84 -1.34
N ARG A 14 9.33 -6.91 -1.75
CA ARG A 14 10.74 -6.82 -2.17
C ARG A 14 10.90 -5.92 -3.38
N ALA A 15 10.04 -6.06 -4.38
CA ALA A 15 10.08 -5.23 -5.58
C ALA A 15 9.83 -3.75 -5.25
N PHE A 16 8.88 -3.48 -4.38
CA PHE A 16 8.55 -2.11 -3.95
C PHE A 16 9.73 -1.48 -3.20
N VAL A 17 10.29 -2.18 -2.23
CA VAL A 17 11.43 -1.70 -1.45
C VAL A 17 12.65 -1.45 -2.35
N ASN A 18 12.95 -2.38 -3.26
CA ASN A 18 14.06 -2.21 -4.19
C ASN A 18 13.84 -1.01 -5.13
N HIS A 19 12.61 -0.81 -5.57
CA HIS A 19 12.26 0.34 -6.41
C HIS A 19 12.52 1.65 -5.69
N LEU A 20 12.08 1.78 -4.44
CA LEU A 20 12.33 2.99 -3.65
C LEU A 20 13.83 3.23 -3.44
N ARG A 21 14.58 2.18 -3.10
CA ARG A 21 16.03 2.29 -2.89
C ARG A 21 16.76 2.75 -4.14
N LYS A 22 16.37 2.24 -5.31
CA LYS A 22 16.93 2.69 -6.58
C LYS A 22 16.66 4.16 -6.88
N ARG A 23 15.60 4.70 -6.30
CA ARG A 23 15.24 6.10 -6.44
C ARG A 23 15.79 6.99 -5.33
N GLY A 24 16.68 6.45 -4.52
CA GLY A 24 17.35 7.22 -3.48
C GLY A 24 16.61 7.35 -2.17
N TRP A 25 15.56 6.56 -1.95
CA TRP A 25 14.86 6.54 -0.67
C TRP A 25 15.64 5.77 0.37
N PHE A 26 15.61 6.25 1.61
CA PHE A 26 15.98 5.44 2.76
C PHE A 26 14.79 4.55 3.10
N VAL A 27 14.99 3.24 3.19
CA VAL A 27 13.88 2.30 3.40
C VAL A 27 14.21 1.35 4.54
N GLN A 28 13.28 1.24 5.49
CA GLN A 28 13.36 0.28 6.58
C GLN A 28 12.12 -0.63 6.54
N ARG A 29 12.34 -1.93 6.42
CA ARG A 29 11.28 -2.92 6.52
C ARG A 29 10.98 -3.16 7.99
N ILE A 30 9.68 -3.24 8.32
CA ILE A 30 9.23 -3.49 9.68
C ILE A 30 8.84 -4.96 9.78
N GLU A 31 9.48 -5.69 10.67
CA GLU A 31 9.12 -7.09 10.93
C GLU A 31 7.99 -7.12 11.96
N SER A 32 6.91 -7.82 11.62
CA SER A 32 5.66 -7.77 12.36
C SER A 32 5.56 -8.75 13.53
N GLY A 33 6.54 -9.62 13.73
CA GLY A 33 6.40 -10.74 14.66
C GLY A 33 6.28 -10.36 16.13
N THR A 34 6.99 -9.32 16.58
CA THR A 34 7.05 -8.94 17.98
C THR A 34 6.69 -7.50 18.26
N THR A 35 6.46 -6.71 17.23
CA THR A 35 6.04 -5.32 17.35
C THR A 35 4.52 -5.24 17.44
N GLY A 36 3.98 -4.13 17.93
CA GLY A 36 2.55 -3.95 18.11
C GLY A 36 1.72 -4.24 16.85
N LYS A 37 0.47 -4.58 17.07
CA LYS A 37 -0.47 -4.89 15.98
C LYS A 37 -0.72 -3.69 15.08
N GLY A 38 -0.74 -3.96 13.78
CA GLY A 38 -1.16 -2.96 12.80
C GLY A 38 -0.10 -2.02 12.29
N ILE A 39 1.14 -2.14 12.75
CA ILE A 39 2.25 -1.32 12.25
C ILE A 39 2.45 -1.63 10.77
N PRO A 40 2.54 -0.59 9.89
CA PRO A 40 2.77 -0.81 8.47
C PRO A 40 4.09 -1.54 8.16
N ASP A 41 4.14 -2.17 6.98
CA ASP A 41 5.27 -3.01 6.58
C ASP A 41 6.57 -2.25 6.34
N VAL A 42 6.48 -0.99 5.95
CA VAL A 42 7.65 -0.23 5.48
C VAL A 42 7.60 1.20 6.02
N TYR A 43 8.73 1.64 6.56
CA TYR A 43 8.99 3.04 6.85
C TYR A 43 10.03 3.54 5.84
N ALA A 44 9.78 4.67 5.21
CA ALA A 44 10.67 5.17 4.18
C ALA A 44 10.75 6.69 4.19
N ILE A 45 11.93 7.21 3.84
CA ILE A 45 12.15 8.65 3.75
C ILE A 45 12.58 8.96 2.33
N SER A 46 11.87 9.88 1.67
CA SER A 46 12.17 10.28 0.30
C SER A 46 13.48 11.05 0.22
N PRO A 47 14.10 11.17 -0.97
CA PRO A 47 15.28 12.01 -1.16
C PRO A 47 15.09 13.46 -0.71
N ALA A 48 13.85 13.96 -0.77
CA ALA A 48 13.52 15.31 -0.33
C ALA A 48 13.28 15.41 1.18
N GLY A 49 13.34 14.31 1.91
CA GLY A 49 13.19 14.29 3.37
C GLY A 49 11.78 14.05 3.88
N SER A 50 10.84 13.63 3.05
CA SER A 50 9.49 13.29 3.49
C SER A 50 9.43 11.85 3.97
N ALA A 51 8.96 11.65 5.20
CA ALA A 51 8.82 10.32 5.78
C ALA A 51 7.43 9.75 5.50
N TRP A 52 7.40 8.46 5.20
CA TRP A 52 6.19 7.74 4.85
C TRP A 52 6.10 6.40 5.54
N TRP A 53 4.87 5.98 5.82
CA TRP A 53 4.54 4.63 6.27
C TRP A 53 3.71 3.96 5.18
N PHE A 54 4.17 2.79 4.71
CA PHE A 54 3.48 2.04 3.65
C PHE A 54 3.04 0.68 4.16
N GLU A 55 1.75 0.41 4.01
CA GLU A 55 1.20 -0.93 4.17
C GLU A 55 1.11 -1.57 2.79
N LEU A 56 1.66 -2.77 2.61
CA LEU A 56 1.73 -3.42 1.32
C LEU A 56 0.75 -4.60 1.26
N LYS A 57 0.00 -4.69 0.18
CA LYS A 57 -0.97 -5.75 -0.05
C LYS A 57 -0.81 -6.34 -1.44
N ARG A 58 -1.01 -7.64 -1.57
CA ARG A 58 -1.06 -8.34 -2.85
C ARG A 58 -2.40 -9.03 -3.00
N ASN A 59 -3.21 -8.54 -3.93
CA ASN A 59 -4.52 -9.11 -4.24
C ASN A 59 -4.40 -9.90 -5.54
N HIS A 60 -4.65 -11.22 -5.48
CA HIS A 60 -4.55 -12.12 -6.64
C HIS A 60 -5.83 -12.11 -7.47
N GLU A 61 -6.18 -10.92 -7.97
CA GLU A 61 -7.36 -10.73 -8.78
C GLU A 61 -7.18 -9.50 -9.67
N GLU A 62 -7.93 -9.43 -10.75
CA GLU A 62 -8.03 -8.21 -11.54
C GLU A 62 -8.90 -7.21 -10.81
N THR A 63 -8.62 -5.93 -11.02
CA THR A 63 -9.33 -4.90 -10.27
C THR A 63 -10.79 -4.81 -10.65
N ALA A 64 -11.59 -4.53 -9.64
CA ALA A 64 -13.00 -4.28 -9.82
C ALA A 64 -13.30 -3.02 -10.65
N TYR A 65 -12.30 -2.17 -10.91
CA TYR A 65 -12.55 -1.00 -11.72
C TYR A 65 -12.94 -1.35 -13.17
N MET A 66 -12.59 -2.56 -13.61
CA MET A 66 -13.02 -3.09 -14.90
C MET A 66 -14.50 -3.45 -14.90
N LEU A 67 -15.06 -3.72 -13.73
CA LEU A 67 -16.43 -4.20 -13.55
C LEU A 67 -17.32 -3.20 -12.83
N GLY A 68 -16.71 -2.23 -12.13
CA GLY A 68 -17.44 -1.28 -11.32
C GLY A 68 -16.54 -0.17 -10.80
N GLN A 69 -16.99 0.51 -9.76
CA GLN A 69 -16.31 1.67 -9.19
C GLN A 69 -15.71 1.36 -7.81
N GLU A 70 -15.47 0.10 -7.52
CA GLU A 70 -15.11 -0.33 -6.17
C GLU A 70 -14.06 -1.44 -6.20
N PHE A 71 -13.27 -1.51 -5.12
CA PHE A 71 -12.30 -2.60 -4.91
C PHE A 71 -12.26 -2.97 -3.43
N THR A 72 -11.64 -4.10 -3.11
CA THR A 72 -11.56 -4.60 -1.73
C THR A 72 -10.11 -4.75 -1.32
N ILE A 73 -9.78 -4.24 -0.14
CA ILE A 73 -8.49 -4.47 0.51
C ILE A 73 -8.75 -5.21 1.82
N HIS A 74 -7.95 -6.23 2.09
CA HIS A 74 -8.06 -7.03 3.30
C HIS A 74 -6.99 -6.61 4.31
N TRP A 75 -7.31 -5.63 5.15
CA TRP A 75 -6.46 -5.27 6.27
C TRP A 75 -6.65 -6.25 7.41
N ARG A 76 -5.56 -6.58 8.10
CA ARG A 76 -5.64 -7.33 9.35
C ARG A 76 -6.12 -6.41 10.48
N PRO A 77 -6.63 -7.00 11.58
CA PRO A 77 -7.05 -6.20 12.74
C PRO A 77 -5.96 -5.23 13.18
N GLY A 78 -6.35 -3.99 13.40
CA GLY A 78 -5.46 -2.93 13.86
C GLY A 78 -4.75 -2.13 12.77
N GLN A 79 -4.64 -2.65 11.54
CA GLN A 79 -3.90 -1.95 10.48
C GLN A 79 -4.52 -0.62 10.07
N GLN A 80 -5.83 -0.61 9.85
CA GLN A 80 -6.51 0.65 9.51
C GLN A 80 -6.48 1.64 10.65
N ALA A 81 -6.67 1.17 11.88
CA ALA A 81 -6.65 2.03 13.06
C ALA A 81 -5.28 2.68 13.24
N TRP A 82 -4.21 1.92 13.05
CA TRP A 82 -2.85 2.46 13.14
C TRP A 82 -2.61 3.55 12.10
N LEU A 83 -2.97 3.27 10.84
CA LEU A 83 -2.81 4.23 9.74
C LEU A 83 -3.65 5.49 9.96
N HIS A 84 -4.86 5.33 10.49
CA HIS A 84 -5.72 6.46 10.83
C HIS A 84 -5.09 7.32 11.93
N GLU A 85 -4.64 6.71 13.02
CA GLU A 85 -4.01 7.43 14.12
C GLU A 85 -2.77 8.21 13.68
N ALA A 86 -1.96 7.63 12.80
CA ALA A 86 -0.80 8.34 12.25
C ALA A 86 -1.22 9.49 11.33
N THR A 87 -2.24 9.27 10.50
CA THR A 87 -2.72 10.27 9.56
C THR A 87 -3.29 11.51 10.26
N VAL A 88 -4.07 11.32 11.34
CA VAL A 88 -4.62 12.45 12.08
C VAL A 88 -3.52 13.27 12.76
N ARG A 89 -2.35 12.70 12.94
CA ARG A 89 -1.16 13.38 13.48
C ARG A 89 -0.22 13.89 12.38
N LYS A 90 -0.75 14.04 11.16
CA LYS A 90 -0.04 14.61 10.01
C LYS A 90 1.12 13.75 9.48
N GLN A 91 1.11 12.44 9.76
CA GLN A 91 2.07 11.53 9.16
C GLN A 91 1.60 11.11 7.76
N ASN A 92 2.53 10.92 6.85
CA ASN A 92 2.20 10.40 5.51
C ASN A 92 2.05 8.89 5.58
N CYS A 93 0.87 8.40 5.26
CA CYS A 93 0.56 6.97 5.29
C CYS A 93 -0.18 6.58 4.01
N ALA A 94 0.14 5.41 3.48
CA ALA A 94 -0.57 4.86 2.34
C ALA A 94 -0.59 3.34 2.39
N THR A 95 -1.65 2.76 1.85
CA THR A 95 -1.68 1.35 1.49
C THR A 95 -1.41 1.24 0.01
N ILE A 96 -0.43 0.40 -0.35
CA ILE A 96 -0.08 0.11 -1.73
C ILE A 96 -0.58 -1.30 -2.03
N ALA A 97 -1.62 -1.39 -2.81
CA ALA A 97 -2.25 -2.68 -3.14
C ALA A 97 -1.94 -3.07 -4.58
N CYS A 98 -1.22 -4.17 -4.75
CA CYS A 98 -0.91 -4.71 -6.06
C CYS A 98 -1.95 -5.76 -6.44
N PHE A 99 -2.74 -5.45 -7.44
CA PHE A 99 -3.64 -6.39 -8.09
C PHE A 99 -2.93 -7.03 -9.28
N ASP A 100 -3.58 -7.95 -9.99
CA ASP A 100 -2.94 -8.61 -11.14
C ASP A 100 -2.65 -7.65 -12.28
N ASP A 101 -3.44 -6.61 -12.42
CA ASP A 101 -3.37 -5.68 -13.56
C ASP A 101 -2.92 -4.26 -13.21
N VAL A 102 -3.12 -3.81 -11.97
CA VAL A 102 -2.80 -2.44 -11.55
C VAL A 102 -2.27 -2.40 -10.13
N ILE A 103 -1.64 -1.29 -9.77
CA ILE A 103 -1.26 -0.98 -8.40
C ILE A 103 -2.09 0.21 -7.95
N LEU A 104 -2.71 0.08 -6.79
CA LEU A 104 -3.51 1.15 -6.20
C LEU A 104 -2.74 1.80 -5.06
N PHE A 105 -2.69 3.12 -5.10
CA PHE A 105 -2.14 3.93 -4.02
C PHE A 105 -3.31 4.54 -3.26
N LEU A 106 -3.54 4.05 -2.05
CA LEU A 106 -4.61 4.54 -1.19
C LEU A 106 -4.02 5.36 -0.05
N ARG A 107 -4.13 6.68 -0.14
CA ARG A 107 -3.69 7.59 0.91
C ARG A 107 -4.70 7.54 2.05
N HIS A 108 -4.23 7.38 3.27
CA HIS A 108 -5.12 7.25 4.41
C HIS A 108 -5.60 8.59 4.96
N GLY A 109 -6.81 8.59 5.44
CA GLY A 109 -7.55 9.69 6.03
C GLY A 109 -8.92 9.23 6.47
N LYS A 110 -9.31 8.02 6.05
CA LYS A 110 -10.60 7.41 6.35
C LYS A 110 -10.40 6.00 6.88
N ILE A 111 -11.35 5.54 7.70
CA ILE A 111 -11.45 4.13 8.08
C ILE A 111 -12.57 3.51 7.26
N TYR A 112 -12.25 2.41 6.60
CA TYR A 112 -13.21 1.64 5.82
C TYR A 112 -13.70 0.47 6.66
N LYS A 113 -15.01 0.37 6.84
CA LYS A 113 -15.59 -0.68 7.68
C LYS A 113 -15.41 -2.07 7.07
N ASN A 114 -14.99 -3.02 7.92
CA ASN A 114 -14.93 -4.44 7.59
C ASN A 114 -14.02 -4.78 6.39
N ASN A 115 -12.97 -4.01 6.16
CA ASN A 115 -12.04 -4.26 5.06
C ASN A 115 -12.75 -4.35 3.71
N LYS A 116 -13.81 -3.58 3.52
CA LYS A 116 -14.64 -3.79 2.37
C LYS A 116 -14.48 -2.72 1.32
N VAL A 117 -15.46 -2.58 0.60
CA VAL A 117 -15.59 -1.90 -0.64
C VAL A 117 -15.13 -0.46 -0.52
N ILE A 118 -14.10 -0.14 -1.27
CA ILE A 118 -13.50 1.20 -1.28
C ILE A 118 -13.84 1.82 -2.63
N PRO A 119 -14.40 3.04 -2.65
CA PRO A 119 -14.65 3.72 -3.91
C PRO A 119 -13.34 3.92 -4.68
N LEU A 120 -13.33 3.58 -5.94
CA LEU A 120 -12.14 3.69 -6.77
C LEU A 120 -11.59 5.12 -6.82
N LYS A 121 -12.45 6.11 -6.72
CA LYS A 121 -12.06 7.53 -6.67
C LYS A 121 -11.17 7.89 -5.47
N ASP A 122 -11.13 7.05 -4.44
CA ASP A 122 -10.30 7.29 -3.25
C ASP A 122 -8.86 6.79 -3.44
N ALA A 123 -8.54 6.17 -4.56
CA ALA A 123 -7.22 5.63 -4.84
C ALA A 123 -6.64 6.16 -6.16
N ASP A 124 -5.31 6.30 -6.20
CA ASP A 124 -4.60 6.53 -7.44
C ASP A 124 -4.27 5.18 -8.07
N ILE A 125 -4.42 5.08 -9.39
CA ILE A 125 -4.22 3.84 -10.13
C ILE A 125 -3.02 3.99 -11.04
N VAL A 126 -2.08 3.06 -10.95
CA VAL A 126 -0.91 3.03 -11.82
C VAL A 126 -0.69 1.61 -12.35
N THR A 127 0.02 1.50 -13.47
CA THR A 127 0.31 0.23 -14.12
C THR A 127 1.74 -0.25 -13.89
N SER A 128 2.56 0.56 -13.26
CA SER A 128 3.94 0.20 -12.91
C SER A 128 4.40 0.93 -11.65
N LEU A 129 5.43 0.39 -11.01
CA LEU A 129 6.03 1.04 -9.85
C LEU A 129 6.63 2.41 -10.18
N SER A 130 7.16 2.57 -11.39
CA SER A 130 7.76 3.86 -11.79
C SER A 130 6.75 4.97 -11.94
N GLU A 131 5.49 4.66 -12.21
CA GLU A 131 4.41 5.67 -12.23
C GLU A 131 3.98 6.07 -10.83
N LEU A 132 4.21 5.18 -9.86
CA LEU A 132 3.75 5.38 -8.48
C LEU A 132 4.62 6.39 -7.73
N ILE A 133 5.92 6.21 -7.83
CA ILE A 133 6.89 7.04 -7.08
C ILE A 133 8.13 7.30 -7.92
#